data_fa79a5dac91b964d1d3127dc2db8b8be
#
_entry.id   fa79a5dac91b964d1d3127dc2db8b8be
#
_cell.length_a   1.000
_cell.length_b   1.000
_cell.length_c   1.000
_cell.angle_alpha   90.00
_cell.angle_beta   90.00
_cell.angle_gamma   90.00
#
_symmetry.space_group_name_H-M   'P 1'
#
loop_
_entity.id
_entity.type
_entity.pdbx_description
1 polymer ?
#
loop_
_entity_poly.entity_id
_entity_poly.type
_entity_poly.pdbx_seq_one_letter_code
_entity_poly.pdbx_strand_id
1 'polypeptide(L)'
;MIYIIGIFLILFILISLRYNWWRIPQSYNKVRVLMYHSISEHIKKEKHNKWRVKPEDFEKQMNWFYKNNWKSFTITEIIKLDKIPEKSFVITFDDGFEDNFTNAFAILQKYNFKATIYLVPNQKINHWEEKNTSVLSNLLNNEQILQMQNSGLIEFGSHTLSHVNLSTITDEQLINELKKSKKEVENITKKECEAFAYPYGKFDDKIVQAVKNAGYKNATVVKRGLFEQNDDIFTIKRIGILGTESFFDFILKISRIRNKL
;
A
#
# COMPACT_ATOMS: atom_id res chain seq x y z
N MET A 1 27.17 -39.10 13.75
CA MET A 1 26.94 -38.70 12.33
C MET A 1 25.44 -38.65 12.03
N ILE A 2 24.61 -39.65 12.29
CA ILE A 2 23.16 -39.70 12.00
C ILE A 2 22.40 -38.55 12.70
N TYR A 3 22.64 -38.25 13.97
CA TYR A 3 21.97 -37.16 14.68
C TYR A 3 22.28 -35.77 14.09
N ILE A 4 23.51 -35.54 13.62
CA ILE A 4 23.91 -34.30 12.98
C ILE A 4 23.18 -34.11 11.64
N ILE A 5 23.08 -35.15 10.84
CA ILE A 5 22.31 -35.16 9.57
C ILE A 5 20.83 -34.88 9.87
N GLY A 6 20.26 -35.49 10.91
CA GLY A 6 18.88 -35.24 11.33
C GLY A 6 18.64 -33.78 11.69
N ILE A 7 19.54 -33.14 12.44
CA ILE A 7 19.43 -31.73 12.83
C ILE A 7 19.47 -30.84 11.57
N PHE A 8 20.40 -31.08 10.64
CA PHE A 8 20.47 -30.30 9.39
C PHE A 8 19.20 -30.46 8.54
N LEU A 9 18.62 -31.67 8.46
CA LEU A 9 17.36 -31.90 7.74
C LEU A 9 16.19 -31.14 8.37
N ILE A 10 16.08 -31.16 9.68
CA ILE A 10 15.04 -30.40 10.41
C ILE A 10 15.21 -28.90 10.18
N LEU A 11 16.41 -28.36 10.30
CA LEU A 11 16.70 -26.95 10.03
C LEU A 11 16.36 -26.58 8.59
N PHE A 12 16.73 -27.41 7.63
CA PHE A 12 16.39 -27.21 6.21
C PHE A 12 14.88 -27.18 5.97
N ILE A 13 14.13 -28.10 6.60
CA ILE A 13 12.66 -28.12 6.52
C ILE A 13 12.06 -26.86 7.14
N LEU A 14 12.54 -26.44 8.32
CA LEU A 14 12.06 -25.24 9.01
C LEU A 14 12.33 -23.97 8.17
N ILE A 15 13.54 -23.86 7.58
CA ILE A 15 13.90 -22.77 6.69
C ILE A 15 13.01 -22.80 5.43
N SER A 16 12.81 -23.97 4.84
CA SER A 16 11.97 -24.12 3.66
C SER A 16 10.53 -23.75 3.92
N LEU A 17 9.96 -24.16 5.06
CA LEU A 17 8.62 -23.77 5.49
C LEU A 17 8.53 -22.25 5.81
N ARG A 18 9.59 -21.67 6.39
CA ARG A 18 9.64 -20.24 6.72
C ARG A 18 9.69 -19.37 5.48
N TYR A 19 10.47 -19.71 4.49
CA TYR A 19 10.71 -18.86 3.31
C TYR A 19 9.92 -19.26 2.08
N ASN A 20 9.41 -20.46 1.98
CA ASN A 20 8.66 -20.96 0.80
C ASN A 20 9.41 -20.69 -0.52
N TRP A 21 10.75 -20.74 -0.50
CA TRP A 21 11.62 -20.40 -1.64
C TRP A 21 11.41 -21.32 -2.85
N TRP A 22 10.88 -22.50 -2.62
CA TRP A 22 10.53 -23.51 -3.62
C TRP A 22 9.28 -23.18 -4.44
N ARG A 23 8.51 -22.14 -4.06
CA ARG A 23 7.33 -21.74 -4.83
C ARG A 23 7.74 -21.17 -6.18
N ILE A 24 6.91 -21.46 -7.22
CA ILE A 24 7.12 -21.00 -8.58
C ILE A 24 7.06 -19.46 -8.62
N PRO A 25 8.05 -18.79 -9.21
CA PRO A 25 8.00 -17.35 -9.45
C PRO A 25 6.77 -16.97 -10.28
N GLN A 26 6.19 -15.84 -9.95
CA GLN A 26 5.04 -15.30 -10.66
C GLN A 26 5.47 -14.59 -11.94
N SER A 27 4.64 -14.67 -12.99
CA SER A 27 4.89 -14.00 -14.26
C SER A 27 5.09 -12.50 -14.10
N TYR A 28 5.96 -11.90 -14.89
CA TYR A 28 6.20 -10.47 -14.96
C TYR A 28 5.05 -9.68 -15.63
N ASN A 29 4.11 -10.36 -16.29
CA ASN A 29 2.91 -9.72 -16.86
C ASN A 29 1.87 -9.31 -15.81
N LYS A 30 2.01 -9.80 -14.55
CA LYS A 30 1.12 -9.44 -13.45
C LYS A 30 1.69 -8.27 -12.66
N VAL A 31 0.85 -7.30 -12.35
CA VAL A 31 1.24 -6.08 -11.62
C VAL A 31 1.45 -6.38 -10.14
N ARG A 32 2.55 -5.86 -9.58
CA ARG A 32 2.81 -5.86 -8.14
C ARG A 32 2.27 -4.56 -7.55
N VAL A 33 1.10 -4.61 -6.96
CA VAL A 33 0.56 -3.45 -6.23
C VAL A 33 1.02 -3.56 -4.78
N LEU A 34 1.96 -2.70 -4.38
CA LEU A 34 2.59 -2.69 -3.07
C LEU A 34 1.82 -1.79 -2.12
N MET A 35 1.57 -2.27 -0.90
CA MET A 35 0.90 -1.51 0.14
C MET A 35 1.88 -1.19 1.26
N TYR A 36 2.20 0.07 1.41
CA TYR A 36 2.95 0.67 2.51
C TYR A 36 2.02 1.52 3.37
N HIS A 37 2.53 1.98 4.51
CA HIS A 37 1.91 2.99 5.36
C HIS A 37 2.96 4.06 5.69
N SER A 38 3.64 3.95 6.81
CA SER A 38 4.69 4.86 7.25
C SER A 38 6.07 4.46 6.73
N ILE A 39 6.87 5.43 6.32
CA ILE A 39 8.30 5.27 6.00
C ILE A 39 9.11 5.99 7.06
N SER A 40 9.31 5.34 8.19
CA SER A 40 9.97 5.93 9.36
C SER A 40 10.76 4.91 10.17
N GLU A 41 11.64 5.41 11.05
CA GLU A 41 12.39 4.59 11.97
C GLU A 41 11.49 3.85 12.95
N HIS A 42 11.95 2.70 13.41
CA HIS A 42 11.26 1.93 14.43
C HIS A 42 11.31 2.63 15.79
N ILE A 43 10.18 2.65 16.48
CA ILE A 43 10.08 3.15 17.85
C ILE A 43 10.26 1.97 18.82
N LYS A 44 11.11 2.15 19.82
CA LYS A 44 11.42 1.08 20.80
C LYS A 44 10.16 0.55 21.46
N LYS A 45 9.98 -0.77 21.43
CA LYS A 45 8.84 -1.50 22.02
C LYS A 45 7.46 -1.21 21.40
N GLU A 46 7.40 -0.50 20.27
CA GLU A 46 6.14 -0.16 19.61
C GLU A 46 5.66 -1.30 18.69
N LYS A 47 4.42 -1.77 18.87
CA LYS A 47 3.82 -2.85 18.07
C LYS A 47 3.57 -2.44 16.62
N HIS A 48 3.32 -1.15 16.40
CA HIS A 48 3.07 -0.58 15.07
C HIS A 48 4.31 -0.52 14.18
N ASN A 49 5.49 -0.88 14.66
CA ASN A 49 6.69 -1.00 13.84
C ASN A 49 6.51 -1.92 12.62
N LYS A 50 5.54 -2.85 12.68
CA LYS A 50 5.21 -3.67 11.50
C LYS A 50 4.74 -2.83 10.30
N TRP A 51 4.15 -1.66 10.54
CA TRP A 51 3.68 -0.74 9.48
C TRP A 51 4.67 0.38 9.18
N ARG A 52 5.82 0.45 9.89
CA ARG A 52 6.90 1.41 9.69
C ARG A 52 8.03 0.76 8.92
N VAL A 53 8.12 0.98 7.63
CA VAL A 53 9.27 0.56 6.83
C VAL A 53 10.35 1.63 6.98
N LYS A 54 11.57 1.24 7.36
CA LYS A 54 12.65 2.18 7.51
C LYS A 54 13.02 2.84 6.18
N PRO A 55 13.41 4.13 6.16
CA PRO A 55 13.79 4.82 4.94
C PRO A 55 14.88 4.09 4.15
N GLU A 56 15.90 3.55 4.83
CA GLU A 56 16.97 2.78 4.19
C GLU A 56 16.47 1.48 3.54
N ASP A 57 15.49 0.80 4.14
CA ASP A 57 14.91 -0.42 3.59
C ASP A 57 13.99 -0.10 2.41
N PHE A 58 13.21 0.98 2.50
CA PHE A 58 12.42 1.48 1.38
C PHE A 58 13.33 1.85 0.19
N GLU A 59 14.42 2.54 0.43
CA GLU A 59 15.38 2.88 -0.62
C GLU A 59 16.03 1.63 -1.25
N LYS A 60 16.40 0.62 -0.46
CA LYS A 60 16.91 -0.66 -0.98
C LYS A 60 15.88 -1.36 -1.87
N GLN A 61 14.59 -1.32 -1.49
CA GLN A 61 13.49 -1.89 -2.26
C GLN A 61 13.30 -1.14 -3.59
N MET A 62 13.29 0.20 -3.58
CA MET A 62 13.18 1.01 -4.79
C MET A 62 14.38 0.82 -5.73
N ASN A 63 15.60 0.81 -5.18
CA ASN A 63 16.81 0.53 -5.95
C ASN A 63 16.77 -0.85 -6.63
N TRP A 64 16.18 -1.84 -5.99
CA TRP A 64 16.01 -3.16 -6.61
C TRP A 64 15.06 -3.09 -7.81
N PHE A 65 13.92 -2.43 -7.71
CA PHE A 65 13.02 -2.24 -8.85
C PHE A 65 13.71 -1.49 -9.99
N TYR A 66 14.44 -0.42 -9.67
CA TYR A 66 15.18 0.38 -10.64
C TYR A 66 16.22 -0.48 -11.39
N LYS A 67 17.09 -1.19 -10.66
CA LYS A 67 18.13 -2.04 -11.25
C LYS A 67 17.58 -3.21 -12.07
N ASN A 68 16.37 -3.66 -11.81
CA ASN A 68 15.72 -4.74 -12.55
C ASN A 68 14.76 -4.24 -13.65
N ASN A 69 14.81 -2.95 -13.99
CA ASN A 69 14.03 -2.31 -15.06
C ASN A 69 12.51 -2.46 -14.90
N TRP A 70 12.01 -2.35 -13.65
CA TRP A 70 10.59 -2.29 -13.39
C TRP A 70 10.06 -0.88 -13.65
N LYS A 71 8.81 -0.79 -14.12
CA LYS A 71 8.12 0.46 -14.43
C LYS A 71 7.05 0.74 -13.38
N SER A 72 7.12 1.91 -12.75
CA SER A 72 6.10 2.35 -11.81
C SER A 72 4.95 3.07 -12.49
N PHE A 73 3.76 2.90 -11.95
CA PHE A 73 2.53 3.59 -12.35
C PHE A 73 1.77 4.03 -11.10
N THR A 74 0.89 5.01 -11.23
CA THR A 74 -0.17 5.21 -10.23
C THR A 74 -1.25 4.15 -10.43
N ILE A 75 -2.13 3.99 -9.43
CA ILE A 75 -3.19 2.98 -9.55
C ILE A 75 -4.17 3.32 -10.68
N THR A 76 -4.49 4.59 -10.85
CA THR A 76 -5.40 5.02 -11.92
C THR A 76 -4.73 4.93 -13.29
N GLU A 77 -3.43 5.21 -13.40
CA GLU A 77 -2.72 5.04 -14.67
C GLU A 77 -2.72 3.58 -15.13
N ILE A 78 -2.37 2.63 -14.24
CA ILE A 78 -2.21 1.23 -14.64
C ILE A 78 -3.54 0.60 -15.11
N ILE A 79 -4.66 0.99 -14.52
CA ILE A 79 -5.98 0.45 -14.92
C ILE A 79 -6.50 1.05 -16.24
N LYS A 80 -6.00 2.22 -16.64
CA LYS A 80 -6.38 2.89 -17.90
C LYS A 80 -5.57 2.42 -19.11
N LEU A 81 -4.55 1.58 -18.89
CA LEU A 81 -3.75 1.07 -20.02
C LEU A 81 -4.50 -0.03 -20.78
N ASP A 82 -4.53 0.06 -22.10
CA ASP A 82 -5.07 -0.97 -22.99
C ASP A 82 -4.31 -2.30 -22.84
N LYS A 83 -3.00 -2.20 -22.60
CA LYS A 83 -2.13 -3.34 -22.34
C LYS A 83 -1.12 -3.01 -21.25
N ILE A 84 -1.13 -3.78 -20.19
CA ILE A 84 -0.19 -3.64 -19.08
C ILE A 84 1.22 -4.11 -19.52
N PRO A 85 2.26 -3.27 -19.42
CA PRO A 85 3.63 -3.67 -19.73
C PRO A 85 4.14 -4.72 -18.74
N GLU A 86 5.06 -5.56 -19.19
CA GLU A 86 5.80 -6.45 -18.29
C GLU A 86 6.59 -5.66 -17.24
N LYS A 87 6.81 -6.28 -16.08
CA LYS A 87 7.53 -5.66 -14.94
C LYS A 87 6.91 -4.33 -14.51
N SER A 88 5.57 -4.26 -14.50
CA SER A 88 4.82 -3.13 -13.95
C SER A 88 4.60 -3.30 -12.46
N PHE A 89 4.74 -2.20 -11.71
CA PHE A 89 4.39 -2.16 -10.29
C PHE A 89 3.72 -0.83 -9.93
N VAL A 90 2.98 -0.85 -8.85
CA VAL A 90 2.34 0.32 -8.25
C VAL A 90 2.76 0.38 -6.79
N ILE A 91 3.17 1.56 -6.34
CA ILE A 91 3.44 1.84 -4.93
C ILE A 91 2.19 2.52 -4.37
N THR A 92 1.62 1.97 -3.30
CA THR A 92 0.52 2.64 -2.60
C THR A 92 0.90 2.88 -1.15
N PHE A 93 0.48 4.03 -0.61
CA PHE A 93 0.58 4.36 0.81
C PHE A 93 -0.82 4.60 1.35
N ASP A 94 -1.17 3.91 2.43
CA ASP A 94 -2.41 4.14 3.14
C ASP A 94 -2.21 5.22 4.21
N ASP A 95 -3.30 5.85 4.68
CA ASP A 95 -3.39 6.84 5.75
C ASP A 95 -2.87 8.26 5.43
N GLY A 96 -1.90 8.41 4.53
CA GLY A 96 -1.31 9.70 4.21
C GLY A 96 -0.41 10.24 5.32
N PHE A 97 0.47 9.42 5.90
CA PHE A 97 1.44 9.84 6.91
C PHE A 97 2.39 10.93 6.40
N GLU A 98 2.75 11.88 7.28
CA GLU A 98 3.69 12.97 6.96
C GLU A 98 5.06 12.45 6.48
N ASP A 99 5.48 11.28 6.98
CA ASP A 99 6.74 10.66 6.56
C ASP A 99 6.74 10.15 5.11
N ASN A 100 5.59 10.06 4.46
CA ASN A 100 5.52 9.85 3.02
C ASN A 100 6.08 11.05 2.24
N PHE A 101 5.96 12.28 2.80
CA PHE A 101 6.60 13.47 2.26
C PHE A 101 8.06 13.59 2.70
N THR A 102 8.33 13.52 4.01
CA THR A 102 9.66 13.81 4.56
C THR A 102 10.71 12.76 4.22
N ASN A 103 10.31 11.51 4.02
CA ASN A 103 11.23 10.39 3.82
C ASN A 103 11.02 9.68 2.47
N ALA A 104 9.78 9.28 2.13
CA ALA A 104 9.54 8.48 0.93
C ALA A 104 9.66 9.30 -0.36
N PHE A 105 9.17 10.55 -0.37
CA PHE A 105 9.06 11.34 -1.58
C PHE A 105 10.42 11.64 -2.24
N ALA A 106 11.45 11.98 -1.47
CA ALA A 106 12.80 12.19 -2.01
C ALA A 106 13.35 10.92 -2.67
N ILE A 107 13.05 9.74 -2.11
CA ILE A 107 13.46 8.45 -2.68
C ILE A 107 12.69 8.19 -3.98
N LEU A 108 11.39 8.46 -4.01
CA LEU A 108 10.59 8.32 -5.23
C LEU A 108 11.08 9.24 -6.36
N GLN A 109 11.41 10.49 -6.03
CA GLN A 109 12.01 11.43 -6.99
C GLN A 109 13.35 10.95 -7.53
N LYS A 110 14.23 10.43 -6.66
CA LYS A 110 15.55 9.89 -7.03
C LYS A 110 15.46 8.81 -8.11
N TYR A 111 14.45 7.94 -8.04
CA TYR A 111 14.26 6.85 -9.00
C TYR A 111 13.23 7.18 -10.09
N ASN A 112 12.64 8.36 -10.05
CA ASN A 112 11.53 8.78 -10.91
C ASN A 112 10.36 7.78 -10.87
N PHE A 113 10.01 7.31 -9.67
CA PHE A 113 8.93 6.37 -9.44
C PHE A 113 7.64 7.06 -9.02
N LYS A 114 6.54 6.59 -9.59
CA LYS A 114 5.19 7.04 -9.28
C LYS A 114 4.60 6.27 -8.11
N ALA A 115 3.70 6.92 -7.37
CA ALA A 115 2.96 6.30 -6.28
C ALA A 115 1.54 6.87 -6.17
N THR A 116 0.66 6.13 -5.48
CA THR A 116 -0.67 6.59 -5.07
C THR A 116 -0.72 6.66 -3.54
N ILE A 117 -1.16 7.78 -2.99
CA ILE A 117 -1.31 7.98 -1.53
C ILE A 117 -2.80 8.14 -1.23
N TYR A 118 -3.34 7.30 -0.36
CA TYR A 118 -4.73 7.36 0.09
C TYR A 118 -4.83 8.20 1.35
N LEU A 119 -5.47 9.35 1.24
CA LEU A 119 -5.60 10.33 2.31
C LEU A 119 -6.80 10.04 3.20
N VAL A 120 -6.65 10.31 4.49
CA VAL A 120 -7.72 10.56 5.43
C VAL A 120 -7.81 12.09 5.61
N PRO A 121 -8.58 12.79 4.75
CA PRO A 121 -8.55 14.24 4.68
C PRO A 121 -9.06 14.89 5.97
N ASN A 122 -8.60 16.13 6.23
CA ASN A 122 -9.00 16.92 7.40
C ASN A 122 -8.57 16.33 8.76
N GLN A 123 -7.76 15.29 8.78
CA GLN A 123 -7.11 14.77 9.97
C GLN A 123 -5.67 15.30 10.04
N LYS A 124 -5.18 15.57 11.24
CA LYS A 124 -3.80 16.02 11.47
C LYS A 124 -2.90 14.92 12.01
N ILE A 125 -3.50 13.97 12.70
CA ILE A 125 -2.83 12.81 13.30
C ILE A 125 -3.72 11.58 13.15
N ASN A 126 -3.14 10.39 13.27
CA ASN A 126 -3.83 9.10 13.11
C ASN A 126 -4.60 8.68 14.37
N HIS A 127 -5.63 9.42 14.75
CA HIS A 127 -6.45 9.17 15.96
C HIS A 127 -7.05 7.76 16.05
N TRP A 128 -7.33 7.11 14.93
CA TRP A 128 -7.87 5.75 14.90
C TRP A 128 -6.94 4.70 15.49
N GLU A 129 -5.66 5.05 15.70
CA GLU A 129 -4.66 4.18 16.31
C GLU A 129 -4.44 4.41 17.81
N GLU A 130 -5.11 5.37 18.44
CA GLU A 130 -4.92 5.73 19.86
C GLU A 130 -4.96 4.54 20.84
N LYS A 131 -5.79 3.53 20.52
CA LYS A 131 -5.91 2.32 21.35
C LYS A 131 -4.79 1.30 21.10
N ASN A 132 -4.03 1.44 20.04
CA ASN A 132 -3.09 0.45 19.53
C ASN A 132 -1.62 0.89 19.62
N THR A 133 -1.35 2.18 19.71
CA THR A 133 -0.01 2.76 19.75
C THR A 133 0.13 3.80 20.87
N SER A 134 1.31 3.87 21.46
CA SER A 134 1.67 4.94 22.41
C SER A 134 2.10 6.24 21.72
N VAL A 135 2.34 6.21 20.42
CA VAL A 135 2.83 7.34 19.64
C VAL A 135 1.99 7.52 18.39
N LEU A 136 1.23 8.61 18.36
CA LEU A 136 0.49 9.02 17.18
C LEU A 136 1.43 9.71 16.19
N SER A 137 1.13 9.57 14.91
CA SER A 137 1.92 10.13 13.82
C SER A 137 1.16 11.25 13.12
N ASN A 138 1.88 12.28 12.68
CA ASN A 138 1.31 13.34 11.86
C ASN A 138 0.90 12.80 10.49
N LEU A 139 -0.11 13.42 9.91
CA LEU A 139 -0.54 13.22 8.53
C LEU A 139 -0.10 14.39 7.65
N LEU A 140 -0.09 14.16 6.35
CA LEU A 140 0.25 15.15 5.33
C LEU A 140 -0.64 16.41 5.48
N ASN A 141 -0.03 17.59 5.46
CA ASN A 141 -0.74 18.84 5.32
C ASN A 141 -0.96 19.21 3.85
N ASN A 142 -1.80 20.21 3.60
CA ASN A 142 -2.18 20.61 2.26
C ASN A 142 -1.00 21.10 1.40
N GLU A 143 0.00 21.76 2.01
CA GLU A 143 1.18 22.25 1.30
C GLU A 143 2.05 21.08 0.82
N GLN A 144 2.27 20.09 1.67
CA GLN A 144 2.98 18.85 1.34
C GLN A 144 2.27 18.08 0.23
N ILE A 145 0.94 17.93 0.32
CA ILE A 145 0.11 17.27 -0.70
C ILE A 145 0.28 17.98 -2.06
N LEU A 146 0.15 19.31 -2.10
CA LEU A 146 0.28 20.06 -3.34
C LEU A 146 1.70 20.00 -3.92
N GLN A 147 2.73 20.06 -3.07
CA GLN A 147 4.11 19.92 -3.52
C GLN A 147 4.37 18.53 -4.15
N MET A 148 3.90 17.46 -3.51
CA MET A 148 4.02 16.10 -4.04
C MET A 148 3.27 15.94 -5.36
N GLN A 149 2.04 16.48 -5.43
CA GLN A 149 1.22 16.43 -6.65
C GLN A 149 1.84 17.16 -7.82
N ASN A 150 2.43 18.34 -7.58
CA ASN A 150 3.06 19.17 -8.61
C ASN A 150 4.32 18.52 -9.22
N SER A 151 4.90 17.53 -8.55
CA SER A 151 5.98 16.72 -9.11
C SER A 151 5.54 15.84 -10.30
N GLY A 152 4.24 15.57 -10.43
CA GLY A 152 3.69 14.63 -11.41
C GLY A 152 3.92 13.16 -11.08
N LEU A 153 4.55 12.85 -9.92
CA LEU A 153 4.83 11.47 -9.50
C LEU A 153 3.73 10.89 -8.61
N ILE A 154 2.97 11.74 -7.91
CA ILE A 154 2.03 11.30 -6.87
C ILE A 154 0.58 11.55 -7.29
N GLU A 155 -0.20 10.47 -7.26
CA GLU A 155 -1.65 10.49 -7.29
C GLU A 155 -2.18 10.47 -5.86
N PHE A 156 -3.23 11.24 -5.57
CA PHE A 156 -3.92 11.19 -4.31
C PHE A 156 -5.30 10.56 -4.45
N GLY A 157 -5.53 9.50 -3.67
CA GLY A 157 -6.81 8.84 -3.49
C GLY A 157 -7.40 9.10 -2.10
N SER A 158 -8.51 8.44 -1.79
CA SER A 158 -9.21 8.57 -0.51
C SER A 158 -9.15 7.29 0.32
N HIS A 159 -9.06 7.45 1.65
CA HIS A 159 -9.13 6.38 2.64
C HIS A 159 -10.26 6.63 3.67
N THR A 160 -11.43 7.09 3.20
CA THR A 160 -12.56 7.63 3.98
C THR A 160 -12.25 8.98 4.65
N LEU A 161 -13.28 9.58 5.26
CA LEU A 161 -13.14 10.87 5.92
C LEU A 161 -12.47 10.78 7.30
N SER A 162 -12.72 9.67 8.02
CA SER A 162 -12.30 9.48 9.41
C SER A 162 -11.71 8.09 9.70
N HIS A 163 -11.29 7.36 8.67
CA HIS A 163 -10.69 6.02 8.77
C HIS A 163 -11.56 5.00 9.51
N VAL A 164 -12.87 5.04 9.30
CA VAL A 164 -13.81 4.12 9.95
C VAL A 164 -13.86 2.75 9.27
N ASN A 165 -14.22 1.72 10.04
CA ASN A 165 -14.58 0.43 9.48
C ASN A 165 -15.97 0.53 8.82
N LEU A 166 -16.02 0.54 7.50
CA LEU A 166 -17.23 0.72 6.71
C LEU A 166 -18.31 -0.35 6.94
N SER A 167 -17.92 -1.54 7.41
CA SER A 167 -18.87 -2.62 7.72
C SER A 167 -19.60 -2.48 9.07
N THR A 168 -19.25 -1.47 9.86
CA THR A 168 -19.81 -1.26 11.22
C THR A 168 -20.62 0.01 11.36
N ILE A 169 -20.81 0.76 10.28
CA ILE A 169 -21.53 2.04 10.26
C ILE A 169 -22.86 1.92 9.50
N THR A 170 -23.76 2.90 9.70
CA THR A 170 -25.03 2.94 8.98
C THR A 170 -24.85 3.32 7.51
N ASP A 171 -25.88 3.10 6.68
CA ASP A 171 -25.85 3.45 5.26
C ASP A 171 -25.68 4.95 5.03
N GLU A 172 -26.32 5.76 5.84
CA GLU A 172 -26.17 7.22 5.79
C GLU A 172 -24.73 7.64 6.11
N GLN A 173 -24.13 7.06 7.16
CA GLN A 173 -22.73 7.29 7.51
C GLN A 173 -21.80 6.82 6.41
N LEU A 174 -22.06 5.66 5.81
CA LEU A 174 -21.27 5.12 4.70
C LEU A 174 -21.24 6.08 3.51
N ILE A 175 -22.41 6.56 3.07
CA ILE A 175 -22.51 7.52 1.98
C ILE A 175 -21.77 8.83 2.31
N ASN A 176 -21.93 9.32 3.56
CA ASN A 176 -21.29 10.53 4.03
C ASN A 176 -19.74 10.40 4.05
N GLU A 177 -19.19 9.30 4.61
CA GLU A 177 -17.76 9.00 4.64
C GLU A 177 -17.16 8.99 3.22
N LEU A 178 -17.82 8.32 2.28
CA LEU A 178 -17.32 8.19 0.92
C LEU A 178 -17.40 9.50 0.12
N LYS A 179 -18.56 10.19 0.16
CA LYS A 179 -18.75 11.41 -0.64
C LYS A 179 -17.96 12.59 -0.10
N LYS A 180 -17.94 12.77 1.24
CA LYS A 180 -17.19 13.88 1.83
C LYS A 180 -15.68 13.69 1.68
N SER A 181 -15.16 12.48 1.90
CA SER A 181 -13.74 12.24 1.72
C SER A 181 -13.27 12.49 0.29
N LYS A 182 -14.06 12.03 -0.72
CA LYS A 182 -13.79 12.32 -2.13
C LYS A 182 -13.69 13.82 -2.37
N LYS A 183 -14.73 14.56 -1.94
CA LYS A 183 -14.82 16.01 -2.11
C LYS A 183 -13.66 16.75 -1.43
N GLU A 184 -13.27 16.34 -0.22
CA GLU A 184 -12.16 16.97 0.50
C GLU A 184 -10.82 16.75 -0.19
N VAL A 185 -10.54 15.52 -0.68
CA VAL A 185 -9.34 15.26 -1.48
C VAL A 185 -9.34 16.13 -2.75
N GLU A 186 -10.48 16.24 -3.44
CA GLU A 186 -10.63 17.09 -4.63
C GLU A 186 -10.48 18.58 -4.30
N ASN A 187 -10.98 19.03 -3.16
CA ASN A 187 -10.81 20.41 -2.68
C ASN A 187 -9.34 20.77 -2.44
N ILE A 188 -8.55 19.83 -1.88
CA ILE A 188 -7.12 20.03 -1.63
C ILE A 188 -6.34 19.96 -2.94
N THR A 189 -6.53 18.92 -3.72
CA THR A 189 -5.73 18.61 -4.90
C THR A 189 -6.13 19.39 -6.15
N LYS A 190 -7.37 19.90 -6.22
CA LYS A 190 -7.99 20.47 -7.42
C LYS A 190 -8.03 19.51 -8.62
N LYS A 191 -7.96 18.20 -8.34
CA LYS A 191 -8.05 17.13 -9.33
C LYS A 191 -9.14 16.14 -8.92
N GLU A 192 -9.70 15.39 -9.87
CA GLU A 192 -10.64 14.31 -9.59
C GLU A 192 -9.97 13.23 -8.73
N CYS A 193 -10.63 12.82 -7.64
CA CYS A 193 -10.19 11.73 -6.78
C CYS A 193 -10.80 10.42 -7.30
N GLU A 194 -10.07 9.70 -8.15
CA GLU A 194 -10.53 8.49 -8.80
C GLU A 194 -10.31 7.21 -7.95
N ALA A 195 -9.29 7.23 -7.09
CA ALA A 195 -8.81 6.06 -6.36
C ALA A 195 -9.31 6.01 -4.91
N PHE A 196 -9.66 4.81 -4.45
CA PHE A 196 -10.10 4.54 -3.08
C PHE A 196 -9.34 3.37 -2.46
N ALA A 197 -9.13 3.37 -1.14
CA ALA A 197 -8.68 2.20 -0.39
C ALA A 197 -9.63 1.92 0.77
N TYR A 198 -10.02 0.65 0.96
CA TYR A 198 -10.92 0.26 2.05
C TYR A 198 -10.17 0.19 3.38
N PRO A 199 -10.54 1.01 4.40
CA PRO A 199 -9.91 0.93 5.72
C PRO A 199 -10.01 -0.48 6.31
N TYR A 200 -8.92 -0.94 6.93
CA TYR A 200 -8.80 -2.30 7.49
C TYR A 200 -9.01 -3.43 6.47
N GLY A 201 -9.14 -3.13 5.17
CA GLY A 201 -9.49 -4.10 4.13
C GLY A 201 -10.89 -4.72 4.30
N LYS A 202 -11.80 -4.05 5.04
CA LYS A 202 -13.16 -4.53 5.31
C LYS A 202 -14.14 -3.97 4.27
N PHE A 203 -14.75 -4.87 3.52
CA PHE A 203 -15.73 -4.55 2.49
C PHE A 203 -16.65 -5.74 2.22
N ASP A 204 -17.80 -5.47 1.65
CA ASP A 204 -18.74 -6.40 1.06
C ASP A 204 -19.30 -5.81 -0.25
N ASP A 205 -20.18 -6.53 -0.92
CA ASP A 205 -20.74 -6.08 -2.22
C ASP A 205 -21.53 -4.77 -2.09
N LYS A 206 -22.19 -4.53 -0.97
CA LYS A 206 -22.90 -3.29 -0.67
C LYS A 206 -21.94 -2.11 -0.57
N ILE A 207 -20.85 -2.27 0.17
CA ILE A 207 -19.82 -1.24 0.33
C ILE A 207 -19.15 -0.97 -1.03
N VAL A 208 -18.82 -2.01 -1.81
CA VAL A 208 -18.27 -1.86 -3.17
C VAL A 208 -19.22 -1.03 -4.04
N GLN A 209 -20.52 -1.33 -4.00
CA GLN A 209 -21.51 -0.57 -4.76
C GLN A 209 -21.62 0.89 -4.28
N ALA A 210 -21.51 1.14 -2.97
CA ALA A 210 -21.50 2.50 -2.41
C ALA A 210 -20.27 3.29 -2.88
N VAL A 211 -19.08 2.65 -2.95
CA VAL A 211 -17.86 3.27 -3.49
C VAL A 211 -18.04 3.65 -4.96
N LYS A 212 -18.63 2.76 -5.79
CA LYS A 212 -18.98 3.06 -7.18
C LYS A 212 -19.93 4.24 -7.29
N ASN A 213 -21.00 4.23 -6.48
CA ASN A 213 -22.01 5.29 -6.47
C ASN A 213 -21.48 6.64 -5.95
N ALA A 214 -20.44 6.64 -5.12
CA ALA A 214 -19.76 7.85 -4.70
C ALA A 214 -18.88 8.47 -5.82
N GLY A 215 -18.70 7.75 -6.94
CA GLY A 215 -18.02 8.26 -8.12
C GLY A 215 -16.52 7.93 -8.17
N TYR A 216 -16.01 7.04 -7.30
CA TYR A 216 -14.68 6.48 -7.45
C TYR A 216 -14.60 5.58 -8.68
N LYS A 217 -13.43 5.49 -9.30
CA LYS A 217 -13.20 4.71 -10.52
C LYS A 217 -12.48 3.39 -10.26
N ASN A 218 -11.81 3.29 -9.12
CA ASN A 218 -11.10 2.09 -8.69
C ASN A 218 -11.00 2.02 -7.17
N ALA A 219 -10.73 0.82 -6.65
CA ALA A 219 -10.49 0.64 -5.23
C ALA A 219 -9.53 -0.52 -4.94
N THR A 220 -8.69 -0.35 -3.92
CA THR A 220 -7.71 -1.34 -3.48
C THR A 220 -8.09 -1.97 -2.14
N VAL A 221 -7.81 -3.26 -2.00
CA VAL A 221 -8.08 -4.05 -0.79
C VAL A 221 -6.79 -4.52 -0.12
N VAL A 222 -6.88 -4.97 1.14
CA VAL A 222 -5.74 -5.57 1.86
C VAL A 222 -5.49 -7.02 1.43
N LYS A 223 -6.42 -7.64 0.70
CA LYS A 223 -6.28 -9.03 0.24
C LYS A 223 -5.03 -9.19 -0.63
N ARG A 224 -4.18 -10.15 -0.23
CA ARG A 224 -2.93 -10.42 -0.94
C ARG A 224 -3.18 -11.01 -2.33
N GLY A 225 -2.45 -10.49 -3.31
CA GLY A 225 -2.47 -11.00 -4.68
C GLY A 225 -1.70 -10.08 -5.63
N LEU A 226 -1.73 -10.45 -6.89
CA LEU A 226 -1.29 -9.63 -8.01
C LEU A 226 -2.52 -9.09 -8.72
N PHE A 227 -2.33 -8.04 -9.49
CA PHE A 227 -3.36 -7.47 -10.35
C PHE A 227 -3.10 -7.86 -11.80
N GLU A 228 -4.15 -8.22 -12.51
CA GLU A 228 -4.14 -8.56 -13.93
C GLU A 228 -5.18 -7.73 -14.70
N GLN A 229 -5.02 -7.59 -16.01
CA GLN A 229 -5.83 -6.73 -16.87
C GLN A 229 -7.35 -6.91 -16.72
N ASN A 230 -7.81 -8.14 -16.43
CA ASN A 230 -9.23 -8.47 -16.36
C ASN A 230 -9.75 -8.60 -14.91
N ASP A 231 -8.93 -8.24 -13.91
CA ASP A 231 -9.38 -8.26 -12.52
C ASP A 231 -10.39 -7.14 -12.26
N ASP A 232 -11.24 -7.34 -11.24
CA ASP A 232 -12.16 -6.31 -10.78
C ASP A 232 -11.38 -5.11 -10.21
N ILE A 233 -11.53 -3.97 -10.86
CA ILE A 233 -10.84 -2.73 -10.51
C ILE A 233 -11.35 -2.09 -9.20
N PHE A 234 -12.43 -2.60 -8.59
CA PHE A 234 -12.92 -2.16 -7.28
C PHE A 234 -12.49 -3.08 -6.13
N THR A 235 -11.73 -4.13 -6.43
CA THR A 235 -11.18 -5.05 -5.42
C THR A 235 -9.72 -5.42 -5.74
N ILE A 236 -8.92 -4.45 -6.17
CA ILE A 236 -7.52 -4.63 -6.55
C ILE A 236 -6.70 -5.15 -5.37
N LYS A 237 -6.14 -6.34 -5.53
CA LYS A 237 -5.32 -7.01 -4.51
C LYS A 237 -3.95 -6.35 -4.39
N ARG A 238 -3.41 -6.33 -3.17
CA ARG A 238 -2.11 -5.72 -2.88
C ARG A 238 -1.17 -6.67 -2.15
N ILE A 239 0.11 -6.36 -2.20
CA ILE A 239 1.17 -7.02 -1.43
C ILE A 239 1.54 -6.08 -0.28
N GLY A 240 1.14 -6.41 0.95
CA GLY A 240 1.53 -5.64 2.14
C GLY A 240 3.02 -5.76 2.41
N ILE A 241 3.71 -4.63 2.54
CA ILE A 241 5.12 -4.55 2.89
C ILE A 241 5.24 -4.12 4.35
N LEU A 242 5.95 -4.93 5.13
CA LEU A 242 6.05 -4.72 6.58
C LEU A 242 7.46 -4.30 6.97
N GLY A 243 7.57 -3.37 7.91
CA GLY A 243 8.84 -2.88 8.44
C GLY A 243 9.64 -3.91 9.23
N THR A 244 9.00 -5.02 9.64
CA THR A 244 9.66 -6.11 10.38
C THR A 244 10.19 -7.23 9.49
N GLU A 245 10.12 -7.06 8.17
CA GLU A 245 10.57 -8.05 7.19
C GLU A 245 11.96 -7.73 6.69
N SER A 246 12.73 -8.80 6.44
CA SER A 246 14.03 -8.65 5.77
C SER A 246 13.87 -8.33 4.29
N PHE A 247 14.93 -7.82 3.67
CA PHE A 247 14.96 -7.61 2.22
C PHE A 247 14.73 -8.91 1.43
N PHE A 248 15.18 -10.05 1.96
CA PHE A 248 14.93 -11.35 1.34
C PHE A 248 13.43 -11.72 1.39
N ASP A 249 12.74 -11.43 2.51
CA ASP A 249 11.29 -11.58 2.61
C ASP A 249 10.56 -10.73 1.57
N PHE A 250 10.99 -9.47 1.37
CA PHE A 250 10.47 -8.59 0.34
C PHE A 250 10.62 -9.21 -1.06
N ILE A 251 11.81 -9.68 -1.44
CA ILE A 251 12.04 -10.33 -2.74
C ILE A 251 11.13 -11.55 -2.93
N LEU A 252 10.97 -12.39 -1.92
CA LEU A 252 10.09 -13.55 -1.99
C LEU A 252 8.62 -13.14 -2.11
N LYS A 253 8.20 -12.07 -1.45
CA LYS A 253 6.83 -11.55 -1.57
C LYS A 253 6.50 -11.09 -2.98
N ILE A 254 7.36 -10.29 -3.59
CA ILE A 254 7.11 -9.72 -4.92
C ILE A 254 7.32 -10.74 -6.05
N SER A 255 8.20 -11.71 -5.85
CA SER A 255 8.52 -12.71 -6.88
C SER A 255 7.65 -13.96 -6.80
N ARG A 256 7.26 -14.40 -5.60
CA ARG A 256 6.57 -15.69 -5.36
C ARG A 256 5.24 -15.57 -4.61
N ILE A 257 4.83 -14.37 -4.23
CA ILE A 257 3.64 -14.12 -3.39
C ILE A 257 3.65 -15.02 -2.16
N ARG A 258 4.62 -14.83 -1.31
CA ARG A 258 4.75 -15.59 -0.09
C ARG A 258 3.53 -15.40 0.83
N ASN A 259 2.98 -16.50 1.34
CA ASN A 259 1.75 -16.55 2.15
C ASN A 259 2.01 -16.45 3.65
N LYS A 260 2.85 -15.52 4.13
CA LYS A 260 2.83 -15.21 5.57
C LYS A 260 2.67 -13.70 5.75
N LEU A 261 1.62 -13.38 6.48
CA LEU A 261 1.47 -12.12 7.19
C LEU A 261 2.32 -12.18 8.46
#